data_3eb289da8db0a51db5a3efb7fe272a52
#
_entry.id   3eb289da8db0a51db5a3efb7fe272a52
#
_cell.length_a   1.000
_cell.length_b   1.000
_cell.length_c   1.000
_cell.angle_alpha   90.00
_cell.angle_beta   90.00
_cell.angle_gamma   90.00
#
_symmetry.space_group_name_H-M   'P 1'
#
loop_
_entity.id
_entity.type
_entity.pdbx_description
1 polymer ?
#
loop_
_entity_poly.entity_id
_entity_poly.type
_entity_poly.pdbx_seq_one_letter_code
_entity_poly.pdbx_strand_id
1 'polypeptide(L)'
;DLGLDLMICLNPLVPFDAGRERLTADTARTTFHEGRIPHLAAAGLPAVLSQTFRSLIHSRLELGMKGYERTHPECDIVLLEPDHHDPTLFRAGTFSYALRRRLAEHAYQQTRRLLRSRCSQLAPVFAEHGVPLDLDGLFRDRTLLSKLPLRRSGNDLAERTHQVLDQLEALLAAA
;
A
#
# COMPACT_ATOMS: atom_id res chain seq x y z
N ASP A 1 2.69 -17.36 -24.59
CA ASP A 1 1.23 -17.15 -24.55
C ASP A 1 0.64 -18.11 -23.51
N LEU A 2 0.10 -17.57 -22.38
CA LEU A 2 -0.44 -18.40 -21.31
C LEU A 2 -1.95 -18.67 -21.49
N GLY A 3 -2.59 -18.08 -22.52
CA GLY A 3 -4.03 -18.21 -22.77
C GLY A 3 -4.85 -17.76 -21.56
N LEU A 4 -4.55 -16.59 -21.00
CA LEU A 4 -5.26 -16.02 -19.86
C LEU A 4 -6.46 -15.20 -20.34
N ASP A 5 -7.62 -15.45 -19.79
CA ASP A 5 -8.84 -14.69 -20.08
C ASP A 5 -9.04 -13.51 -19.12
N LEU A 6 -8.47 -13.57 -17.90
CA LEU A 6 -8.52 -12.54 -16.89
C LEU A 6 -7.15 -12.30 -16.26
N MET A 7 -6.71 -11.04 -16.21
CA MET A 7 -5.50 -10.61 -15.52
C MET A 7 -5.82 -9.57 -14.44
N ILE A 8 -5.51 -9.87 -13.19
CA ILE A 8 -5.67 -8.94 -12.08
C ILE A 8 -4.30 -8.39 -11.71
N CYS A 9 -4.09 -7.08 -11.93
CA CYS A 9 -2.86 -6.37 -11.62
C CYS A 9 -3.01 -5.57 -10.34
N LEU A 10 -2.05 -5.72 -9.41
CA LEU A 10 -1.97 -4.95 -8.18
C LEU A 10 -0.75 -4.03 -8.26
N ASN A 11 -0.97 -2.71 -8.24
CA ASN A 11 0.11 -1.73 -8.17
C ASN A 11 0.03 -0.92 -6.88
N PRO A 12 0.81 -1.25 -5.84
CA PRO A 12 0.83 -0.49 -4.58
C PRO A 12 1.66 0.80 -4.66
N LEU A 13 2.42 1.01 -5.75
CA LEU A 13 3.40 2.07 -5.89
C LEU A 13 2.90 3.19 -6.81
N VAL A 14 1.76 3.79 -6.45
CA VAL A 14 1.27 4.97 -7.17
C VAL A 14 2.01 6.24 -6.75
N PRO A 15 2.19 7.21 -7.66
CA PRO A 15 2.70 8.53 -7.29
C PRO A 15 1.70 9.24 -6.39
N PHE A 16 2.21 10.01 -5.44
CA PHE A 16 1.37 10.81 -4.57
C PHE A 16 1.02 12.13 -5.26
N ASP A 17 -0.27 12.45 -5.31
CA ASP A 17 -0.76 13.74 -5.78
C ASP A 17 -1.18 14.59 -4.57
N ALA A 18 -0.38 15.61 -4.26
CA ALA A 18 -0.67 16.53 -3.17
C ALA A 18 -1.91 17.42 -3.41
N GLY A 19 -2.48 17.34 -4.62
CA GLY A 19 -3.57 18.20 -5.04
C GLY A 19 -3.12 19.64 -5.28
N ARG A 20 -3.85 20.35 -6.13
CA ARG A 20 -3.72 21.80 -6.32
C ARG A 20 -4.50 22.57 -5.24
N GLU A 21 -4.48 22.17 -4.00
CA GLU A 21 -5.02 23.02 -2.96
C GLU A 21 -4.13 24.26 -2.86
N ARG A 22 -4.70 25.41 -3.26
CA ARG A 22 -4.10 26.71 -3.04
C ARG A 22 -3.83 26.85 -1.55
N LEU A 23 -2.58 26.65 -1.18
CA LEU A 23 -2.10 26.98 0.15
C LEU A 23 -2.14 28.48 0.30
N THR A 24 -3.14 28.99 1.01
CA THR A 24 -3.05 30.33 1.56
C THR A 24 -1.93 30.33 2.62
N ALA A 25 -1.17 31.40 2.68
CA ALA A 25 0.05 31.51 3.52
C ALA A 25 -0.20 31.20 5.02
N ASP A 26 -1.43 31.25 5.49
CA ASP A 26 -1.83 30.94 6.87
C ASP A 26 -1.87 29.43 7.16
N THR A 27 -2.13 28.60 6.17
CA THR A 27 -2.21 27.13 6.34
C THR A 27 -0.82 26.47 6.45
N ALA A 28 0.23 27.17 6.02
CA ALA A 28 1.59 26.63 6.00
C ALA A 28 2.20 26.48 7.42
N ARG A 29 1.71 27.22 8.41
CA ARG A 29 2.25 27.21 9.78
C ARG A 29 1.67 26.12 10.69
N THR A 30 0.47 25.61 10.41
CA THR A 30 -0.26 24.73 11.32
C THR A 30 -0.15 23.24 10.95
N THR A 31 0.51 22.88 9.87
CA THR A 31 0.32 21.59 9.18
C THR A 31 1.34 20.50 9.48
N PHE A 32 2.30 20.71 10.37
CA PHE A 32 3.23 19.63 10.75
C PHE A 32 2.59 18.52 11.62
N HIS A 33 1.40 18.75 12.19
CA HIS A 33 0.75 17.81 13.12
C HIS A 33 -0.40 16.98 12.51
N GLU A 34 -0.98 17.35 11.38
CA GLU A 34 -2.17 16.70 10.84
C GLU A 34 -2.01 15.95 9.49
N GLY A 35 -0.85 15.39 9.21
CA GLY A 35 -0.76 14.43 8.12
C GLY A 35 -0.70 15.02 6.70
N ARG A 36 -0.74 16.31 6.50
CA ARG A 36 -0.57 16.96 5.20
C ARG A 36 0.90 17.05 4.80
N ILE A 37 1.21 16.78 3.53
CA ILE A 37 2.52 17.05 2.93
C ILE A 37 2.36 18.30 2.07
N PRO A 38 2.74 19.49 2.56
CA PRO A 38 2.47 20.73 1.83
C PRO A 38 3.27 20.85 0.52
N HIS A 39 4.52 20.37 0.53
CA HIS A 39 5.35 20.25 -0.67
C HIS A 39 6.28 19.05 -0.54
N LEU A 40 6.38 18.26 -1.58
CA LEU A 40 7.31 17.11 -1.65
C LEU A 40 8.76 17.52 -1.40
N ALA A 41 9.16 18.69 -1.91
CA ALA A 41 10.50 19.24 -1.70
C ALA A 41 10.80 19.52 -0.22
N ALA A 42 9.80 19.91 0.58
CA ALA A 42 9.95 20.13 2.01
C ALA A 42 10.13 18.84 2.82
N ALA A 43 9.72 17.70 2.26
CA ALA A 43 9.90 16.38 2.88
C ALA A 43 11.32 15.80 2.66
N GLY A 44 12.18 16.52 1.93
CA GLY A 44 13.58 16.17 1.71
C GLY A 44 13.83 15.18 0.57
N LEU A 45 15.11 14.96 0.29
CA LEU A 45 15.58 14.13 -0.84
C LEU A 45 14.98 12.70 -0.87
N PRO A 46 14.86 11.97 0.25
CA PRO A 46 14.26 10.63 0.21
C PRO A 46 12.81 10.61 -0.29
N ALA A 47 12.01 11.63 0.06
CA ALA A 47 10.63 11.74 -0.40
C ALA A 47 10.57 12.05 -1.90
N VAL A 48 11.43 12.95 -2.38
CA VAL A 48 11.54 13.30 -3.80
C VAL A 48 11.95 12.07 -4.61
N LEU A 49 12.97 11.34 -4.19
CA LEU A 49 13.40 10.10 -4.85
C LEU A 49 12.30 9.04 -4.86
N SER A 50 11.62 8.84 -3.73
CA SER A 50 10.48 7.92 -3.64
C SER A 50 9.39 8.28 -4.64
N GLN A 51 9.05 9.56 -4.75
CA GLN A 51 8.06 10.04 -5.71
C GLN A 51 8.52 9.83 -7.16
N THR A 52 9.78 10.11 -7.46
CA THR A 52 10.35 9.90 -8.80
C THR A 52 10.25 8.43 -9.21
N PHE A 53 10.63 7.51 -8.32
CA PHE A 53 10.50 6.07 -8.59
C PHE A 53 9.05 5.66 -8.81
N ARG A 54 8.12 6.13 -7.98
CA ARG A 54 6.69 5.83 -8.14
C ARG A 54 6.15 6.34 -9.47
N SER A 55 6.52 7.57 -9.87
CA SER A 55 6.12 8.16 -11.15
C SER A 55 6.67 7.37 -12.34
N LEU A 56 7.92 6.92 -12.27
CA LEU A 56 8.52 6.08 -13.32
C LEU A 56 7.81 4.72 -13.44
N ILE A 57 7.58 4.05 -12.31
CA ILE A 57 6.88 2.75 -12.29
C ILE A 57 5.47 2.91 -12.85
N HIS A 58 4.73 3.92 -12.38
CA HIS A 58 3.35 4.17 -12.82
C HIS A 58 3.28 4.47 -14.32
N SER A 59 4.16 5.35 -14.84
CA SER A 59 4.22 5.67 -16.27
C SER A 59 4.53 4.43 -17.13
N ARG A 60 5.46 3.57 -16.66
CA ARG A 60 5.78 2.31 -17.36
C ARG A 60 4.60 1.34 -17.33
N LEU A 61 3.90 1.26 -16.19
CA LEU A 61 2.71 0.42 -16.05
C LEU A 61 1.60 0.89 -16.99
N GLU A 62 1.28 2.18 -17.03
CA GLU A 62 0.26 2.73 -17.94
C GLU A 62 0.54 2.41 -19.42
N LEU A 63 1.80 2.60 -19.83
CA LEU A 63 2.21 2.26 -21.20
C LEU A 63 2.09 0.76 -21.48
N GLY A 64 2.49 -0.07 -20.51
CA GLY A 64 2.38 -1.52 -20.60
C GLY A 64 0.91 -1.98 -20.69
N MET A 65 0.03 -1.45 -19.84
CA MET A 65 -1.40 -1.77 -19.83
C MET A 65 -2.06 -1.44 -21.18
N LYS A 66 -1.84 -0.23 -21.72
CA LYS A 66 -2.32 0.16 -23.04
C LYS A 66 -1.76 -0.74 -24.17
N GLY A 67 -0.54 -1.22 -23.99
CA GLY A 67 0.08 -2.21 -24.88
C GLY A 67 -0.66 -3.54 -24.83
N TYR A 68 -0.93 -4.07 -23.64
CA TYR A 68 -1.64 -5.34 -23.45
C TYR A 68 -3.09 -5.29 -23.94
N GLU A 69 -3.84 -4.24 -23.63
CA GLU A 69 -5.21 -4.05 -24.12
C GLU A 69 -5.28 -4.13 -25.65
N ARG A 70 -4.24 -3.66 -26.34
CA ARG A 70 -4.17 -3.69 -27.81
C ARG A 70 -3.74 -5.05 -28.37
N THR A 71 -2.82 -5.74 -27.68
CA THR A 71 -2.24 -7.00 -28.15
C THR A 71 -3.04 -8.23 -27.71
N HIS A 72 -3.82 -8.10 -26.63
CA HIS A 72 -4.64 -9.16 -26.04
C HIS A 72 -6.06 -8.66 -25.76
N PRO A 73 -6.83 -8.30 -26.80
CA PRO A 73 -8.20 -7.78 -26.64
C PRO A 73 -9.17 -8.83 -26.06
N GLU A 74 -8.78 -10.11 -26.09
CA GLU A 74 -9.51 -11.23 -25.54
C GLU A 74 -9.33 -11.39 -24.01
N CYS A 75 -8.38 -10.68 -23.42
CA CYS A 75 -8.07 -10.79 -22.00
C CYS A 75 -8.59 -9.56 -21.23
N ASP A 76 -9.48 -9.79 -20.28
CA ASP A 76 -9.90 -8.73 -19.37
C ASP A 76 -8.79 -8.37 -18.38
N ILE A 77 -8.47 -7.08 -18.30
CA ILE A 77 -7.41 -6.58 -17.43
C ILE A 77 -7.99 -5.68 -16.37
N VAL A 78 -7.88 -6.11 -15.11
CA VAL A 78 -8.32 -5.35 -13.94
C VAL A 78 -7.11 -4.80 -13.19
N LEU A 79 -6.92 -3.48 -13.22
CA LEU A 79 -5.89 -2.80 -12.45
C LEU A 79 -6.48 -2.28 -11.13
N LEU A 80 -5.87 -2.69 -10.02
CA LEU A 80 -6.19 -2.22 -8.68
C LEU A 80 -5.02 -1.41 -8.13
N GLU A 81 -5.28 -0.14 -7.88
CA GLU A 81 -4.32 0.83 -7.37
C GLU A 81 -4.90 1.57 -6.16
N PRO A 82 -4.07 1.96 -5.18
CA PRO A 82 -4.51 2.83 -4.10
C PRO A 82 -4.81 4.24 -4.61
N ASP A 83 -5.51 5.03 -3.78
CA ASP A 83 -5.76 6.44 -4.06
C ASP A 83 -4.45 7.23 -4.08
N HIS A 84 -4.24 7.99 -5.16
CA HIS A 84 -3.06 8.86 -5.34
C HIS A 84 -2.98 9.99 -4.30
N HIS A 85 -4.10 10.31 -3.64
CA HIS A 85 -4.18 11.32 -2.59
C HIS A 85 -3.99 10.74 -1.17
N ASP A 86 -3.66 9.46 -1.04
CA ASP A 86 -3.50 8.82 0.26
C ASP A 86 -2.10 9.07 0.87
N PRO A 87 -1.98 10.00 1.84
CA PRO A 87 -0.69 10.32 2.45
C PRO A 87 -0.17 9.18 3.34
N THR A 88 -1.05 8.28 3.82
CA THR A 88 -0.67 7.19 4.71
C THR A 88 0.19 6.17 4.00
N LEU A 89 -0.22 5.78 2.80
CA LEU A 89 0.55 4.85 1.95
C LEU A 89 1.84 5.49 1.44
N PHE A 90 1.83 6.78 1.14
CA PHE A 90 3.02 7.49 0.69
C PHE A 90 4.07 7.62 1.80
N ARG A 91 3.65 7.96 3.03
CA ARG A 91 4.51 8.12 4.20
C ARG A 91 5.01 6.82 4.80
N ALA A 92 4.39 5.71 4.46
CA ALA A 92 4.84 4.41 4.91
C ALA A 92 6.29 4.21 4.45
N GLY A 93 7.21 4.56 5.32
CA GLY A 93 8.63 4.37 5.06
C GLY A 93 8.89 2.90 4.75
N THR A 94 9.53 2.64 3.62
CA THR A 94 9.81 1.30 3.08
C THR A 94 10.50 0.39 4.11
N PHE A 95 11.14 0.98 5.12
CA PHE A 95 11.91 0.29 6.14
C PHE A 95 11.28 0.27 7.54
N SER A 96 10.10 0.87 7.73
CA SER A 96 9.45 0.89 9.06
C SER A 96 8.61 -0.35 9.30
N TYR A 97 9.20 -1.36 9.93
CA TYR A 97 8.49 -2.58 10.30
C TYR A 97 7.41 -2.37 11.38
N ALA A 98 7.57 -1.35 12.23
CA ALA A 98 6.65 -1.06 13.33
C ALA A 98 5.23 -0.70 12.85
N LEU A 99 5.11 -0.02 11.73
CA LEU A 99 3.84 0.45 11.18
C LEU A 99 3.14 -0.55 10.25
N ARG A 100 3.77 -1.69 9.94
CA ARG A 100 3.26 -2.66 8.96
C ARG A 100 1.81 -3.11 9.20
N ARG A 101 1.41 -3.30 10.46
CA ARG A 101 0.05 -3.76 10.78
C ARG A 101 -0.99 -2.68 10.48
N ARG A 102 -0.71 -1.43 10.88
CA ARG A 102 -1.59 -0.29 10.58
C ARG A 102 -1.67 -0.05 9.08
N LEU A 103 -0.53 -0.18 8.39
CA LEU A 103 -0.47 -0.04 6.94
C LEU A 103 -1.28 -1.13 6.23
N ALA A 104 -1.16 -2.39 6.68
CA ALA A 104 -1.93 -3.51 6.13
C ALA A 104 -3.44 -3.32 6.34
N GLU A 105 -3.87 -2.89 7.55
CA GLU A 105 -5.27 -2.55 7.80
C GLU A 105 -5.74 -1.41 6.92
N HIS A 106 -4.95 -0.35 6.82
CA HIS A 106 -5.28 0.80 5.99
C HIS A 106 -5.44 0.41 4.52
N ALA A 107 -4.47 -0.32 3.96
CA ALA A 107 -4.51 -0.84 2.59
C ALA A 107 -5.73 -1.76 2.37
N TYR A 108 -6.03 -2.64 3.33
CA TYR A 108 -7.21 -3.51 3.28
C TYR A 108 -8.50 -2.71 3.21
N GLN A 109 -8.66 -1.68 4.05
CA GLN A 109 -9.86 -0.84 4.03
C GLN A 109 -9.97 0.00 2.75
N GLN A 110 -8.86 0.52 2.25
CA GLN A 110 -8.84 1.27 0.98
C GLN A 110 -9.21 0.37 -0.20
N THR A 111 -8.66 -0.83 -0.28
CA THR A 111 -9.01 -1.81 -1.33
C THR A 111 -10.51 -2.16 -1.27
N ARG A 112 -11.06 -2.34 -0.08
CA ARG A 112 -12.51 -2.59 0.08
C ARG A 112 -13.34 -1.41 -0.41
N ARG A 113 -12.94 -0.17 -0.11
CA ARG A 113 -13.63 1.04 -0.62
C ARG A 113 -13.57 1.10 -2.15
N LEU A 114 -12.40 0.83 -2.73
CA LEU A 114 -12.21 0.77 -4.18
C LEU A 114 -13.12 -0.27 -4.82
N LEU A 115 -13.15 -1.49 -4.29
CA LEU A 115 -14.01 -2.56 -4.80
C LEU A 115 -15.50 -2.21 -4.67
N ARG A 116 -15.91 -1.57 -3.57
CA ARG A 116 -17.29 -1.08 -3.38
C ARG A 116 -17.65 -0.01 -4.41
N SER A 117 -16.78 0.97 -4.62
CA SER A 117 -17.04 2.07 -5.57
C SER A 117 -17.09 1.60 -7.03
N ARG A 118 -16.34 0.55 -7.36
CA ARG A 118 -16.28 -0.04 -8.71
C ARG A 118 -17.09 -1.32 -8.85
N CYS A 119 -17.91 -1.66 -7.85
CA CYS A 119 -18.62 -2.94 -7.79
C CYS A 119 -19.49 -3.19 -9.03
N SER A 120 -20.23 -2.19 -9.50
CA SER A 120 -21.09 -2.29 -10.69
C SER A 120 -20.32 -2.60 -11.97
N GLN A 121 -19.04 -2.20 -12.05
CA GLN A 121 -18.16 -2.46 -13.20
C GLN A 121 -17.45 -3.81 -13.06
N LEU A 122 -16.95 -4.11 -11.85
CA LEU A 122 -16.09 -5.28 -11.62
C LEU A 122 -16.88 -6.58 -11.41
N ALA A 123 -18.09 -6.51 -10.81
CA ALA A 123 -18.85 -7.71 -10.50
C ALA A 123 -19.22 -8.54 -11.74
N PRO A 124 -19.68 -7.95 -12.86
CA PRO A 124 -19.97 -8.73 -14.07
C PRO A 124 -18.71 -9.35 -14.67
N VAL A 125 -17.60 -8.60 -14.75
CA VAL A 125 -16.31 -9.11 -15.28
C VAL A 125 -15.84 -10.31 -14.49
N PHE A 126 -15.78 -10.21 -13.16
CA PHE A 126 -15.36 -11.33 -12.33
C PHE A 126 -16.31 -12.54 -12.40
N ALA A 127 -17.63 -12.30 -12.52
CA ALA A 127 -18.62 -13.37 -12.64
C ALA A 127 -18.45 -14.13 -13.96
N GLU A 128 -18.18 -13.45 -15.05
CA GLU A 128 -17.92 -14.04 -16.37
C GLU A 128 -16.73 -15.02 -16.35
N HIS A 129 -15.69 -14.70 -15.59
CA HIS A 129 -14.52 -15.55 -15.42
C HIS A 129 -14.64 -16.55 -14.25
N GLY A 130 -15.83 -16.77 -13.72
CA GLY A 130 -16.08 -17.76 -12.66
C GLY A 130 -15.52 -17.40 -11.29
N VAL A 131 -15.17 -16.11 -11.05
CA VAL A 131 -14.66 -15.59 -9.79
C VAL A 131 -15.61 -14.51 -9.24
N PRO A 132 -16.87 -14.86 -8.89
CA PRO A 132 -17.84 -13.86 -8.46
C PRO A 132 -17.40 -13.17 -7.18
N LEU A 133 -17.62 -11.85 -7.10
CA LEU A 133 -17.35 -11.07 -5.90
C LEU A 133 -18.34 -11.44 -4.78
N ASP A 134 -17.82 -11.75 -3.59
CA ASP A 134 -18.62 -11.88 -2.37
C ASP A 134 -19.12 -10.50 -1.93
N LEU A 135 -20.28 -10.08 -2.44
CA LEU A 135 -20.86 -8.77 -2.15
C LEU A 135 -21.22 -8.64 -0.67
N ASP A 136 -21.78 -9.69 -0.07
CA ASP A 136 -22.13 -9.68 1.35
C ASP A 136 -20.90 -9.48 2.22
N GLY A 137 -19.83 -10.21 1.92
CA GLY A 137 -18.54 -10.04 2.60
C GLY A 137 -17.90 -8.69 2.35
N LEU A 138 -18.08 -8.13 1.16
CA LEU A 138 -17.53 -6.83 0.79
C LEU A 138 -18.20 -5.68 1.56
N PHE A 139 -19.53 -5.76 1.77
CA PHE A 139 -20.28 -4.68 2.45
C PHE A 139 -20.37 -4.84 3.97
N ARG A 140 -20.06 -6.01 4.54
CA ARG A 140 -19.94 -6.17 6.00
C ARG A 140 -18.75 -5.41 6.55
N ASP A 141 -18.89 -4.90 7.78
CA ASP A 141 -17.75 -4.32 8.48
C ASP A 141 -16.79 -5.43 8.92
N ARG A 142 -15.57 -5.34 8.42
CA ARG A 142 -14.49 -6.28 8.73
C ARG A 142 -13.19 -5.54 8.93
N THR A 143 -12.41 -5.97 9.92
CA THR A 143 -11.05 -5.52 10.14
C THR A 143 -10.08 -6.67 9.91
N LEU A 144 -8.96 -6.38 9.25
CA LEU A 144 -7.90 -7.37 9.04
C LEU A 144 -7.19 -7.69 10.37
N LEU A 145 -7.01 -6.67 11.22
CA LEU A 145 -6.27 -6.79 12.47
C LEU A 145 -6.98 -7.65 13.52
N SER A 146 -8.30 -7.73 13.51
CA SER A 146 -9.05 -8.56 14.47
C SER A 146 -8.78 -10.06 14.30
N LYS A 147 -8.36 -10.48 13.11
CA LYS A 147 -8.06 -11.87 12.78
C LYS A 147 -6.58 -12.23 12.93
N LEU A 148 -5.72 -11.23 13.03
CA LEU A 148 -4.29 -11.48 13.22
C LEU A 148 -4.01 -11.71 14.70
N PRO A 149 -3.42 -12.85 15.08
CA PRO A 149 -3.01 -13.07 16.45
C PRO A 149 -2.12 -11.90 16.88
N LEU A 150 -2.43 -11.31 18.03
CA LEU A 150 -1.56 -10.36 18.71
C LEU A 150 -0.29 -11.12 19.07
N ARG A 151 0.66 -11.19 18.15
CA ARG A 151 2.00 -11.62 18.50
C ARG A 151 2.49 -10.63 19.55
N ARG A 152 2.51 -11.05 20.79
CA ARG A 152 3.10 -10.31 21.90
C ARG A 152 4.48 -9.86 21.45
N SER A 153 4.58 -8.60 21.39
CA SER A 153 5.54 -7.79 20.74
C SER A 153 6.94 -7.79 21.31
N GLY A 154 7.82 -7.24 20.62
CA GLY A 154 9.00 -6.43 20.98
C GLY A 154 9.82 -6.79 22.24
N ASN A 155 9.22 -7.04 23.34
CA ASN A 155 9.91 -7.46 24.56
C ASN A 155 10.52 -8.86 24.44
N ASP A 156 9.81 -9.83 23.84
CA ASP A 156 10.31 -11.21 23.70
C ASP A 156 11.55 -11.29 22.77
N LEU A 157 11.59 -10.48 21.71
CA LEU A 157 12.76 -10.45 20.82
C LEU A 157 13.93 -9.68 21.48
N ALA A 158 13.67 -8.60 22.18
CA ALA A 158 14.67 -7.84 22.89
C ALA A 158 15.23 -8.67 24.08
N GLU A 159 14.39 -9.36 24.82
CA GLU A 159 14.81 -10.26 25.91
C GLU A 159 15.63 -11.43 25.39
N ARG A 160 15.24 -12.06 24.28
CA ARG A 160 16.03 -13.11 23.65
C ARG A 160 17.37 -12.61 23.13
N THR A 161 17.42 -11.41 22.58
CA THR A 161 18.67 -10.79 22.12
C THR A 161 19.58 -10.51 23.32
N HIS A 162 19.05 -9.97 24.41
CA HIS A 162 19.82 -9.79 25.64
C HIS A 162 20.35 -11.12 26.20
N GLN A 163 19.50 -12.14 26.26
CA GLN A 163 19.95 -13.47 26.74
C GLN A 163 21.09 -14.06 25.89
N VAL A 164 21.02 -13.89 24.57
CA VAL A 164 22.09 -14.37 23.68
C VAL A 164 23.38 -13.56 23.87
N LEU A 165 23.28 -12.24 24.06
CA LEU A 165 24.42 -11.39 24.33
C LEU A 165 25.07 -11.72 25.68
N ASP A 166 24.27 -11.91 26.73
CA ASP A 166 24.76 -12.32 28.07
C ASP A 166 25.46 -13.68 28.01
N GLN A 167 24.93 -14.62 27.23
CA GLN A 167 25.57 -15.93 27.00
C GLN A 167 26.94 -15.83 26.27
N LEU A 168 27.01 -14.95 25.27
CA LEU A 168 28.25 -14.70 24.53
C LEU A 168 29.31 -14.02 25.43
N GLU A 169 28.89 -13.05 26.25
CA GLU A 169 29.80 -12.43 27.22
C GLU A 169 30.32 -13.43 28.24
N ALA A 170 29.46 -14.30 28.76
CA ALA A 170 29.88 -15.35 29.68
C ALA A 170 30.87 -16.34 29.05
N LEU A 171 30.69 -16.72 27.77
CA LEU A 171 31.61 -17.59 27.05
C LEU A 171 32.95 -16.91 26.78
N LEU A 172 32.96 -15.62 26.47
CA LEU A 172 34.18 -14.84 26.25
C LEU A 172 34.97 -14.61 27.55
N ALA A 173 34.28 -14.51 28.70
CA ALA A 173 34.93 -14.38 30.00
C ALA A 173 35.51 -15.69 30.52
N ALA A 174 35.08 -16.82 29.98
CA ALA A 174 35.54 -18.16 30.36
C ALA A 174 36.69 -18.72 29.45
N ALA A 175 37.05 -18.00 28.39
CA ALA A 175 38.10 -18.32 27.43
C ALA A 175 39.37 -17.50 27.74
#